data_dcdc976b1da0045f3440e78f3b0027b9
#
_entry.id   dcdc976b1da0045f3440e78f3b0027b9
#
_cell.length_a   1.000
_cell.length_b   1.000
_cell.length_c   1.000
_cell.angle_alpha   90.00
_cell.angle_beta   90.00
_cell.angle_gamma   90.00
#
_symmetry.space_group_name_H-M   'P 1'
#
loop_
_entity.id
_entity.type
_entity.pdbx_description
1 polymer ?
#
loop_
_entity_poly.entity_id
_entity_poly.type
_entity_poly.pdbx_seq_one_letter_code
_entity_poly.pdbx_strand_id
1 'polypeptide(L)'
;MLEAARVLGEKGAIVETFDLKLAEYAIPAYYVIASAEASSNLSRFDGVKYGYRAPEYEGLHSMYKKSRSLGFGPEVKRRIMLGSFVLSSGYYDAYYLKALRTKALIKKEFDRAFASYDVILAPAAPSTAPRLGQSLGDPLKMYLGDIYTISVNLAGLPGISLPCGLDSKGLPIGLQLIGDCFKEKNIIRAAYAYEKTREWKLSLLAAGKAKEASGALTGKAERRSHE
;
A
#
# COMPACT_ATOMS: atom_id res chain seq x y z
N MET A 1 13.93 12.66 -2.63
CA MET A 1 13.62 12.78 -1.19
C MET A 1 14.39 13.94 -0.55
N LEU A 2 15.74 13.93 -0.55
CA LEU A 2 16.55 15.01 0.05
C LEU A 2 16.21 16.39 -0.54
N GLU A 3 15.94 16.48 -1.83
CA GLU A 3 15.50 17.71 -2.47
C GLU A 3 14.14 18.20 -1.95
N ALA A 4 13.20 17.30 -1.71
CA ALA A 4 11.91 17.65 -1.11
C ALA A 4 12.08 18.17 0.34
N ALA A 5 12.97 17.57 1.11
CA ALA A 5 13.32 18.01 2.45
C ALA A 5 13.95 19.42 2.41
N ARG A 6 14.88 19.68 1.48
CA ARG A 6 15.50 21.01 1.27
C ARG A 6 14.43 22.07 0.94
N VAL A 7 13.52 21.75 0.02
CA VAL A 7 12.43 22.66 -0.38
C VAL A 7 11.51 23.01 0.78
N LEU A 8 11.16 22.02 1.62
CA LEU A 8 10.37 22.28 2.83
C LEU A 8 11.14 23.14 3.83
N GLY A 9 12.46 22.93 3.99
CA GLY A 9 13.33 23.76 4.80
C GLY A 9 13.34 25.23 4.33
N GLU A 10 13.40 25.48 3.03
CA GLU A 10 13.30 26.82 2.44
C GLU A 10 11.95 27.50 2.69
N LYS A 11 10.91 26.73 2.98
CA LYS A 11 9.60 27.23 3.40
C LYS A 11 9.47 27.41 4.91
N GLY A 12 10.56 27.27 5.64
CA GLY A 12 10.63 27.51 7.08
C GLY A 12 10.42 26.26 7.95
N ALA A 13 10.40 25.05 7.37
CA ALA A 13 10.38 23.83 8.16
C ALA A 13 11.77 23.52 8.75
N ILE A 14 11.82 23.10 10.01
CA ILE A 14 13.03 22.53 10.62
C ILE A 14 13.03 21.03 10.25
N VAL A 15 14.05 20.61 9.51
CA VAL A 15 14.14 19.24 8.99
C VAL A 15 15.29 18.51 9.66
N GLU A 16 14.96 17.41 10.33
CA GLU A 16 15.90 16.52 10.99
C GLU A 16 15.68 15.07 10.51
N THR A 17 16.70 14.24 10.62
CA THR A 17 16.60 12.83 10.32
C THR A 17 16.43 12.02 11.60
N PHE A 18 15.56 10.98 11.55
CA PHE A 18 15.41 10.04 12.65
C PHE A 18 15.32 8.62 12.10
N ASP A 19 15.49 7.63 12.97
CA ASP A 19 15.48 6.22 12.62
C ASP A 19 14.30 5.50 13.27
N LEU A 20 13.54 4.74 12.45
CA LEU A 20 12.50 3.81 12.89
C LEU A 20 13.09 2.41 13.01
N LYS A 21 13.62 2.07 14.19
CA LYS A 21 14.37 0.83 14.44
C LYS A 21 13.58 -0.45 14.17
N LEU A 22 12.25 -0.42 14.34
CA LEU A 22 11.39 -1.59 14.17
C LEU A 22 10.72 -1.68 12.79
N ALA A 23 11.09 -0.82 11.83
CA ALA A 23 10.52 -0.83 10.48
C ALA A 23 10.72 -2.18 9.76
N GLU A 24 11.83 -2.89 10.02
CA GLU A 24 12.12 -4.21 9.45
C GLU A 24 11.09 -5.29 9.83
N TYR A 25 10.44 -5.16 11.00
CA TYR A 25 9.42 -6.09 11.48
C TYR A 25 8.01 -5.76 10.99
N ALA A 26 7.82 -4.63 10.31
CA ALA A 26 6.50 -4.17 9.89
C ALA A 26 5.86 -5.12 8.87
N ILE A 27 6.61 -5.54 7.85
CA ILE A 27 6.12 -6.44 6.80
C ILE A 27 5.62 -7.78 7.38
N PRO A 28 6.45 -8.57 8.12
CA PRO A 28 5.98 -9.84 8.68
C PRO A 28 4.81 -9.66 9.66
N ALA A 29 4.83 -8.63 10.53
CA ALA A 29 3.72 -8.35 11.44
C ALA A 29 2.42 -8.06 10.69
N TYR A 30 2.48 -7.23 9.65
CA TYR A 30 1.33 -6.89 8.82
C TYR A 30 0.72 -8.13 8.15
N TYR A 31 1.53 -8.96 7.50
CA TYR A 31 1.01 -10.13 6.78
C TYR A 31 0.36 -11.16 7.70
N VAL A 32 0.89 -11.35 8.89
CA VAL A 32 0.27 -12.20 9.91
C VAL A 32 -1.10 -11.64 10.32
N ILE A 33 -1.16 -10.36 10.71
CA ILE A 33 -2.39 -9.70 11.17
C ILE A 33 -3.43 -9.62 10.05
N ALA A 34 -3.04 -9.14 8.87
CA ALA A 34 -3.95 -8.97 7.73
C ALA A 34 -4.50 -10.31 7.24
N SER A 35 -3.69 -11.37 7.23
CA SER A 35 -4.15 -12.72 6.88
C SER A 35 -5.12 -13.27 7.91
N ALA A 36 -4.85 -13.08 9.21
CA ALA A 36 -5.74 -13.49 10.29
C ALA A 36 -7.10 -12.79 10.18
N GLU A 37 -7.11 -11.47 9.99
CA GLU A 37 -8.34 -10.69 9.80
C GLU A 37 -9.07 -11.07 8.52
N ALA A 38 -8.37 -11.25 7.40
CA ALA A 38 -8.97 -11.69 6.13
C ALA A 38 -9.65 -13.05 6.28
N SER A 39 -8.99 -14.02 6.92
CA SER A 39 -9.56 -15.35 7.19
C SER A 39 -10.85 -15.25 8.03
N SER A 40 -10.81 -14.50 9.11
CA SER A 40 -11.97 -14.30 10.00
C SER A 40 -13.13 -13.57 9.31
N ASN A 41 -12.85 -12.47 8.61
CA ASN A 41 -13.87 -11.66 7.97
C ASN A 41 -14.50 -12.35 6.75
N LEU A 42 -13.69 -12.98 5.90
CA LEU A 42 -14.16 -13.67 4.70
C LEU A 42 -14.81 -15.03 5.00
N SER A 43 -14.72 -15.55 6.22
CA SER A 43 -15.47 -16.74 6.63
C SER A 43 -16.99 -16.57 6.51
N ARG A 44 -17.47 -15.32 6.63
CA ARG A 44 -18.90 -14.94 6.55
C ARG A 44 -19.42 -14.76 5.14
N PHE A 45 -18.54 -14.75 4.13
CA PHE A 45 -18.96 -14.53 2.74
C PHE A 45 -19.66 -15.79 2.20
N ASP A 46 -20.89 -15.64 1.76
CA ASP A 46 -21.75 -16.71 1.24
C ASP A 46 -22.30 -16.47 -0.19
N GLY A 47 -22.26 -15.20 -0.67
CA GLY A 47 -22.83 -14.82 -1.95
C GLY A 47 -24.37 -14.74 -1.96
N VAL A 48 -25.02 -14.66 -0.78
CA VAL A 48 -26.50 -14.63 -0.68
C VAL A 48 -27.04 -13.22 -0.77
N LYS A 49 -26.59 -12.31 0.08
CA LYS A 49 -27.09 -10.92 0.12
C LYS A 49 -26.35 -9.98 -0.79
N TYR A 50 -25.04 -10.19 -0.96
CA TYR A 50 -24.16 -9.30 -1.74
C TYR A 50 -22.95 -10.07 -2.26
N GLY A 51 -22.24 -9.45 -3.20
CA GLY A 51 -21.05 -10.00 -3.80
C GLY A 51 -21.38 -11.06 -4.88
N TYR A 52 -20.33 -11.80 -5.25
CA TYR A 52 -20.42 -12.81 -6.30
C TYR A 52 -21.16 -14.05 -5.81
N ARG A 53 -22.14 -14.51 -6.60
CA ARG A 53 -22.79 -15.83 -6.47
C ARG A 53 -22.51 -16.66 -7.71
N ALA A 54 -22.15 -17.92 -7.53
CA ALA A 54 -22.00 -18.84 -8.66
C ALA A 54 -23.35 -18.98 -9.40
N PRO A 55 -23.36 -18.93 -10.75
CA PRO A 55 -24.60 -19.00 -11.52
C PRO A 55 -25.24 -20.39 -11.48
N GLU A 56 -24.44 -21.44 -11.33
CA GLU A 56 -24.88 -22.83 -11.34
C GLU A 56 -24.48 -23.54 -10.07
N TYR A 57 -25.45 -24.10 -9.36
CA TYR A 57 -25.23 -24.89 -8.14
C TYR A 57 -26.43 -25.82 -7.83
N GLU A 58 -26.15 -26.89 -7.10
CA GLU A 58 -27.15 -27.84 -6.63
C GLU A 58 -27.26 -27.76 -5.10
N GLY A 59 -28.30 -27.09 -4.61
CA GLY A 59 -28.54 -26.91 -3.18
C GLY A 59 -27.59 -25.91 -2.52
N LEU A 60 -27.87 -25.60 -1.27
CA LEU A 60 -27.22 -24.53 -0.49
C LEU A 60 -25.73 -24.76 -0.30
N HIS A 61 -25.31 -25.96 0.05
CA HIS A 61 -23.91 -26.29 0.28
C HIS A 61 -23.04 -26.10 -0.98
N SER A 62 -23.55 -26.57 -2.13
CA SER A 62 -22.90 -26.39 -3.42
C SER A 62 -22.81 -24.92 -3.81
N MET A 63 -23.86 -24.12 -3.53
CA MET A 63 -23.86 -22.68 -3.75
C MET A 63 -22.73 -21.99 -2.98
N TYR A 64 -22.59 -22.24 -1.68
CA TYR A 64 -21.52 -21.66 -0.86
C TYR A 64 -20.15 -22.05 -1.36
N LYS A 65 -19.93 -23.34 -1.60
CA LYS A 65 -18.65 -23.87 -2.06
C LYS A 65 -18.23 -23.26 -3.41
N LYS A 66 -19.13 -23.25 -4.40
CA LYS A 66 -18.86 -22.69 -5.73
C LYS A 66 -18.69 -21.17 -5.69
N SER A 67 -19.55 -20.43 -4.97
CA SER A 67 -19.44 -18.97 -4.84
C SER A 67 -18.10 -18.55 -4.22
N ARG A 68 -17.65 -19.23 -3.17
CA ARG A 68 -16.35 -18.95 -2.55
C ARG A 68 -15.18 -19.37 -3.45
N SER A 69 -15.27 -20.53 -4.09
CA SER A 69 -14.21 -21.05 -4.97
C SER A 69 -13.98 -20.18 -6.21
N LEU A 70 -15.05 -19.66 -6.80
CA LEU A 70 -14.96 -18.84 -8.01
C LEU A 70 -14.79 -17.35 -7.69
N GLY A 71 -15.40 -16.87 -6.59
CA GLY A 71 -15.37 -15.47 -6.20
C GLY A 71 -14.04 -15.02 -5.58
N PHE A 72 -13.29 -15.92 -4.95
CA PHE A 72 -12.00 -15.58 -4.36
C PHE A 72 -10.84 -15.88 -5.31
N GLY A 73 -10.05 -14.85 -5.63
CA GLY A 73 -8.82 -14.99 -6.38
C GLY A 73 -7.71 -15.74 -5.61
N PRO A 74 -6.62 -16.12 -6.29
CA PRO A 74 -5.53 -16.91 -5.68
C PRO A 74 -4.90 -16.26 -4.43
N GLU A 75 -4.68 -14.95 -4.45
CA GLU A 75 -4.10 -14.22 -3.32
C GLU A 75 -5.03 -14.20 -2.10
N VAL A 76 -6.33 -13.99 -2.31
CA VAL A 76 -7.33 -14.02 -1.23
C VAL A 76 -7.37 -15.43 -0.59
N LYS A 77 -7.36 -16.49 -1.40
CA LYS A 77 -7.31 -17.87 -0.92
C LYS A 77 -6.04 -18.13 -0.09
N ARG A 78 -4.88 -17.65 -0.55
CA ARG A 78 -3.62 -17.76 0.19
C ARG A 78 -3.72 -17.09 1.56
N ARG A 79 -4.25 -15.85 1.63
CA ARG A 79 -4.44 -15.13 2.90
C ARG A 79 -5.42 -15.82 3.83
N ILE A 80 -6.51 -16.39 3.32
CA ILE A 80 -7.45 -17.19 4.14
C ILE A 80 -6.75 -18.42 4.74
N MET A 81 -5.95 -19.13 3.96
CA MET A 81 -5.22 -20.31 4.43
C MET A 81 -4.18 -19.95 5.48
N LEU A 82 -3.35 -18.91 5.21
CA LEU A 82 -2.38 -18.41 6.17
C LEU A 82 -3.05 -17.90 7.46
N GLY A 83 -4.15 -17.18 7.34
CA GLY A 83 -4.92 -16.67 8.47
C GLY A 83 -5.47 -17.80 9.33
N SER A 84 -6.04 -18.84 8.72
CA SER A 84 -6.51 -20.03 9.44
C SER A 84 -5.37 -20.72 10.19
N PHE A 85 -4.18 -20.80 9.60
CA PHE A 85 -3.00 -21.35 10.24
C PHE A 85 -2.56 -20.54 11.46
N VAL A 86 -2.36 -19.22 11.30
CA VAL A 86 -1.86 -18.37 12.40
C VAL A 86 -2.87 -18.17 13.53
N LEU A 87 -4.17 -18.43 13.28
CA LEU A 87 -5.22 -18.40 14.29
C LEU A 87 -5.49 -19.76 14.94
N SER A 88 -4.85 -20.85 14.47
CA SER A 88 -5.06 -22.18 15.01
C SER A 88 -4.40 -22.38 16.36
N SER A 89 -4.92 -23.33 17.14
CA SER A 89 -4.36 -23.72 18.43
C SER A 89 -2.90 -24.10 18.30
N GLY A 90 -2.04 -23.62 19.19
CA GLY A 90 -0.59 -23.82 19.17
C GLY A 90 0.21 -22.81 18.33
N TYR A 91 -0.41 -22.08 17.40
CA TYR A 91 0.24 -21.05 16.59
C TYR A 91 -0.21 -19.62 16.92
N TYR A 92 -1.37 -19.48 17.56
CA TYR A 92 -1.94 -18.19 17.91
C TYR A 92 -0.99 -17.30 18.71
N ASP A 93 -0.42 -17.81 19.79
CA ASP A 93 0.50 -17.06 20.65
C ASP A 93 1.83 -16.76 19.94
N ALA A 94 2.35 -17.77 19.22
CA ALA A 94 3.65 -17.68 18.57
C ALA A 94 3.67 -16.70 17.38
N TYR A 95 2.57 -16.57 16.67
CA TYR A 95 2.48 -15.73 15.48
C TYR A 95 1.55 -14.53 15.67
N TYR A 96 0.26 -14.74 15.93
CA TYR A 96 -0.71 -13.66 15.95
C TYR A 96 -0.51 -12.69 17.10
N LEU A 97 -0.39 -13.19 18.35
CA LEU A 97 -0.13 -12.32 19.50
C LEU A 97 1.24 -11.64 19.41
N LYS A 98 2.25 -12.34 18.90
CA LYS A 98 3.57 -11.74 18.66
C LYS A 98 3.49 -10.60 17.66
N ALA A 99 2.75 -10.75 16.55
CA ALA A 99 2.54 -9.70 15.57
C ALA A 99 1.78 -8.50 16.15
N LEU A 100 0.76 -8.72 16.99
CA LEU A 100 0.05 -7.64 17.70
C LEU A 100 0.97 -6.87 18.65
N ARG A 101 1.83 -7.55 19.39
CA ARG A 101 2.85 -6.91 20.24
C ARG A 101 3.83 -6.08 19.42
N THR A 102 4.29 -6.61 18.29
CA THR A 102 5.16 -5.88 17.35
C THR A 102 4.47 -4.63 16.80
N LYS A 103 3.19 -4.73 16.38
CA LYS A 103 2.38 -3.58 15.99
C LYS A 103 2.35 -2.50 17.08
N ALA A 104 2.14 -2.87 18.34
CA ALA A 104 2.12 -1.93 19.45
C ALA A 104 3.48 -1.25 19.68
N LEU A 105 4.59 -1.97 19.48
CA LEU A 105 5.94 -1.40 19.57
C LEU A 105 6.24 -0.42 18.41
N ILE A 106 5.85 -0.76 17.18
CA ILE A 106 5.95 0.14 16.03
C ILE A 106 5.17 1.43 16.29
N LYS A 107 3.92 1.32 16.80
CA LYS A 107 3.13 2.50 17.17
C LYS A 107 3.86 3.39 18.18
N LYS A 108 4.48 2.82 19.21
CA LYS A 108 5.25 3.58 20.21
C LYS A 108 6.45 4.33 19.61
N GLU A 109 7.08 3.81 18.57
CA GLU A 109 8.17 4.53 17.88
C GLU A 109 7.65 5.76 17.17
N PHE A 110 6.53 5.65 16.47
CA PHE A 110 5.87 6.81 15.88
C PHE A 110 5.41 7.83 16.94
N ASP A 111 4.85 7.36 18.06
CA ASP A 111 4.41 8.25 19.17
C ASP A 111 5.59 9.06 19.72
N ARG A 112 6.78 8.44 19.85
CA ARG A 112 8.01 9.16 20.26
C ARG A 112 8.44 10.19 19.22
N ALA A 113 8.36 9.85 17.93
CA ALA A 113 8.69 10.79 16.86
C ALA A 113 7.73 12.00 16.90
N PHE A 114 6.44 11.76 17.00
CA PHE A 114 5.42 12.82 17.05
C PHE A 114 5.39 13.63 18.35
N ALA A 115 6.10 13.20 19.38
CA ALA A 115 6.35 14.05 20.56
C ALA A 115 7.29 15.25 20.24
N SER A 116 8.08 15.15 19.17
CA SER A 116 9.06 16.17 18.77
C SER A 116 8.81 16.73 17.37
N TYR A 117 8.10 16.03 16.50
CA TYR A 117 7.89 16.40 15.10
C TYR A 117 6.42 16.50 14.74
N ASP A 118 6.07 17.47 13.91
CA ASP A 118 4.69 17.67 13.42
C ASP A 118 4.32 16.73 12.27
N VAL A 119 5.29 16.40 11.41
CA VAL A 119 5.12 15.61 10.19
C VAL A 119 6.37 14.79 9.91
N ILE A 120 6.20 13.56 9.46
CA ILE A 120 7.29 12.71 9.00
C ILE A 120 7.27 12.67 7.47
N LEU A 121 8.43 12.90 6.85
CA LEU A 121 8.65 12.80 5.41
C LEU A 121 9.35 11.47 5.10
N ALA A 122 8.77 10.66 4.22
CA ALA A 122 9.33 9.37 3.80
C ALA A 122 9.10 9.11 2.30
N PRO A 123 9.81 8.15 1.68
CA PRO A 123 9.44 7.66 0.35
C PRO A 123 8.05 7.00 0.38
N ALA A 124 7.28 7.15 -0.71
CA ALA A 124 5.99 6.45 -0.84
C ALA A 124 6.18 4.99 -1.27
N ALA A 125 7.23 4.70 -2.06
CA ALA A 125 7.56 3.36 -2.52
C ALA A 125 9.08 3.23 -2.73
N PRO A 126 9.64 2.01 -2.70
CA PRO A 126 11.08 1.79 -2.89
C PRO A 126 11.54 1.97 -4.33
N SER A 127 10.63 1.94 -5.29
CA SER A 127 10.90 2.10 -6.72
C SER A 127 9.77 2.84 -7.42
N THR A 128 10.03 3.30 -8.64
CA THR A 128 8.98 3.76 -9.56
C THR A 128 8.11 2.59 -10.04
N ALA A 129 7.00 2.89 -10.74
CA ALA A 129 6.05 1.88 -11.19
C ALA A 129 6.71 0.74 -11.96
N PRO A 130 6.43 -0.53 -11.63
CA PRO A 130 6.92 -1.69 -12.37
C PRO A 130 6.21 -1.80 -13.73
N ARG A 131 6.75 -2.62 -14.64
CA ARG A 131 6.04 -2.96 -15.89
C ARG A 131 4.81 -3.80 -15.57
N LEU A 132 3.77 -3.65 -16.39
CA LEU A 132 2.55 -4.46 -16.27
C LEU A 132 2.89 -5.95 -16.26
N GLY A 133 2.35 -6.69 -15.31
CA GLY A 133 2.56 -8.13 -15.13
C GLY A 133 3.86 -8.52 -14.42
N GLN A 134 4.83 -7.63 -14.22
CA GLN A 134 6.13 -7.96 -13.64
C GLN A 134 6.04 -8.33 -12.15
N SER A 135 5.10 -7.74 -11.42
CA SER A 135 4.91 -7.99 -9.97
C SER A 135 4.18 -9.30 -9.67
N LEU A 136 3.53 -9.92 -10.66
CA LEU A 136 2.71 -11.13 -10.46
C LEU A 136 3.55 -12.41 -10.32
N GLY A 137 4.80 -12.41 -10.76
CA GLY A 137 5.68 -13.58 -10.75
C GLY A 137 6.42 -13.85 -9.45
N ASP A 138 6.51 -12.86 -8.55
CA ASP A 138 7.27 -12.97 -7.29
C ASP A 138 6.51 -12.27 -6.15
N PRO A 139 5.78 -13.05 -5.32
CA PRO A 139 5.03 -12.49 -4.18
C PRO A 139 5.90 -11.76 -3.17
N LEU A 140 7.14 -12.21 -2.93
CA LEU A 140 8.04 -11.59 -1.98
C LEU A 140 8.46 -10.19 -2.44
N LYS A 141 8.74 -10.05 -3.73
CA LYS A 141 9.08 -8.76 -4.34
C LYS A 141 7.91 -7.78 -4.31
N MET A 142 6.70 -8.28 -4.49
CA MET A 142 5.46 -7.50 -4.34
C MET A 142 5.32 -6.99 -2.89
N TYR A 143 5.57 -7.85 -1.90
CA TYR A 143 5.45 -7.51 -0.49
C TYR A 143 6.48 -6.45 -0.04
N LEU A 144 7.71 -6.51 -0.57
CA LEU A 144 8.72 -5.50 -0.31
C LEU A 144 8.39 -4.13 -0.90
N GLY A 145 7.48 -4.06 -1.88
CA GLY A 145 6.96 -2.81 -2.44
C GLY A 145 6.24 -1.93 -1.41
N ASP A 146 5.69 -2.51 -0.36
CA ASP A 146 4.88 -1.83 0.64
C ASP A 146 5.66 -1.41 1.90
N ILE A 147 7.00 -1.58 1.91
CA ILE A 147 7.85 -1.41 3.09
C ILE A 147 7.68 -0.05 3.79
N TYR A 148 7.44 1.02 3.03
CA TYR A 148 7.30 2.37 3.57
C TYR A 148 5.87 2.74 4.00
N THR A 149 4.86 1.98 3.57
CA THR A 149 3.45 2.28 3.86
C THR A 149 2.84 1.37 4.93
N ILE A 150 3.33 0.15 5.06
CA ILE A 150 2.83 -0.84 6.02
C ILE A 150 2.94 -0.36 7.47
N SER A 151 4.06 0.24 7.86
CA SER A 151 4.28 0.73 9.23
C SER A 151 3.28 1.83 9.60
N VAL A 152 2.92 2.69 8.66
CA VAL A 152 1.91 3.76 8.83
C VAL A 152 0.53 3.14 9.09
N ASN A 153 0.16 2.12 8.31
CA ASN A 153 -1.10 1.38 8.49
C ASN A 153 -1.14 0.65 9.84
N LEU A 154 -0.05 -0.03 10.24
CA LEU A 154 0.04 -0.70 11.53
C LEU A 154 -0.08 0.28 12.70
N ALA A 155 0.50 1.47 12.57
CA ALA A 155 0.44 2.51 13.59
C ALA A 155 -0.91 3.27 13.59
N GLY A 156 -1.76 3.11 12.56
CA GLY A 156 -3.05 3.79 12.45
C GLY A 156 -2.92 5.29 12.24
N LEU A 157 -1.97 5.72 11.40
CA LEU A 157 -1.62 7.11 11.17
C LEU A 157 -2.15 7.61 9.83
N PRO A 158 -2.54 8.90 9.73
CA PRO A 158 -2.88 9.52 8.47
C PRO A 158 -1.64 9.75 7.61
N GLY A 159 -1.78 9.62 6.30
CA GLY A 159 -0.71 9.88 5.34
C GLY A 159 -1.24 10.48 4.04
N ILE A 160 -0.41 11.27 3.37
CA ILE A 160 -0.67 11.80 2.04
C ILE A 160 0.54 11.55 1.14
N SER A 161 0.30 11.10 -0.08
CA SER A 161 1.35 10.94 -1.08
C SER A 161 1.32 12.05 -2.13
N LEU A 162 2.51 12.51 -2.52
CA LEU A 162 2.72 13.55 -3.51
C LEU A 162 3.85 13.15 -4.47
N PRO A 163 3.79 13.54 -5.75
CA PRO A 163 4.93 13.38 -6.63
C PRO A 163 6.07 14.31 -6.22
N CYS A 164 7.31 13.79 -6.14
CA CYS A 164 8.48 14.57 -5.76
C CYS A 164 9.58 14.64 -6.82
N GLY A 165 9.40 14.00 -7.96
CA GLY A 165 10.33 14.03 -9.08
C GLY A 165 9.99 12.99 -10.13
N LEU A 166 10.90 12.85 -11.08
CA LEU A 166 10.87 11.79 -12.08
C LEU A 166 12.17 10.99 -11.99
N ASP A 167 12.12 9.71 -12.29
CA ASP A 167 13.31 8.88 -12.49
C ASP A 167 13.95 9.12 -13.86
N SER A 168 15.05 8.43 -14.14
CA SER A 168 15.77 8.52 -15.43
C SER A 168 14.94 8.07 -16.64
N LYS A 169 13.80 7.38 -16.40
CA LYS A 169 12.87 6.93 -17.44
C LYS A 169 11.65 7.84 -17.57
N GLY A 170 11.58 8.91 -16.76
CA GLY A 170 10.46 9.84 -16.72
C GLY A 170 9.26 9.33 -15.94
N LEU A 171 9.41 8.31 -15.08
CA LEU A 171 8.35 7.81 -14.22
C LEU A 171 8.29 8.61 -12.91
N PRO A 172 7.09 8.89 -12.38
CA PRO A 172 6.93 9.64 -11.15
C PRO A 172 7.57 8.94 -9.94
N ILE A 173 8.26 9.73 -9.10
CA ILE A 173 8.74 9.34 -7.79
C ILE A 173 7.80 9.95 -6.76
N GLY A 174 7.28 9.13 -5.83
CA GLY A 174 6.39 9.57 -4.75
C GLY A 174 7.14 9.82 -3.43
N LEU A 175 6.79 10.90 -2.76
CA LEU A 175 7.01 11.09 -1.33
C LEU A 175 5.71 10.82 -0.57
N GLN A 176 5.80 10.52 0.71
CA GLN A 176 4.67 10.57 1.63
C GLN A 176 4.97 11.48 2.82
N LEU A 177 3.93 12.15 3.28
CA LEU A 177 3.90 12.90 4.52
C LEU A 177 2.97 12.16 5.48
N ILE A 178 3.47 11.84 6.66
CA ILE A 178 2.77 11.09 7.68
C ILE A 178 2.52 12.03 8.86
N GLY A 179 1.31 12.05 9.39
CA GLY A 179 0.93 12.84 10.56
C GLY A 179 0.60 11.96 11.75
N ASP A 180 0.54 12.57 12.93
CA ASP A 180 -0.02 11.93 14.10
C ASP A 180 -1.53 11.71 13.96
N CYS A 181 -2.10 10.85 14.80
CA CYS A 181 -3.53 10.54 14.82
C CYS A 181 -4.37 11.82 14.89
N PHE A 182 -5.36 11.94 13.98
CA PHE A 182 -6.25 13.10 13.86
C PHE A 182 -5.54 14.45 13.62
N LYS A 183 -4.32 14.40 13.06
CA LYS A 183 -3.55 15.60 12.67
C LYS A 183 -3.46 15.77 11.16
N GLU A 184 -4.48 15.36 10.41
CA GLU A 184 -4.55 15.49 8.94
C GLU A 184 -4.29 16.92 8.46
N LYS A 185 -4.70 17.92 9.25
CA LYS A 185 -4.44 19.34 8.95
C LYS A 185 -2.95 19.64 8.78
N ASN A 186 -2.08 19.03 9.58
CA ASN A 186 -0.64 19.27 9.53
C ASN A 186 -0.05 18.73 8.23
N ILE A 187 -0.40 17.50 7.85
CA ILE A 187 0.10 16.90 6.60
C ILE A 187 -0.46 17.62 5.37
N ILE A 188 -1.73 18.05 5.39
CA ILE A 188 -2.33 18.83 4.29
C ILE A 188 -1.61 20.16 4.13
N ARG A 189 -1.30 20.88 5.23
CA ARG A 189 -0.55 22.14 5.19
C ARG A 189 0.85 21.96 4.60
N ALA A 190 1.59 20.94 5.06
CA ALA A 190 2.91 20.62 4.55
C ALA A 190 2.86 20.21 3.07
N ALA A 191 1.89 19.36 2.68
CA ALA A 191 1.65 18.95 1.32
C ALA A 191 1.37 20.14 0.40
N TYR A 192 0.45 21.02 0.80
CA TYR A 192 0.10 22.21 0.05
C TYR A 192 1.28 23.17 -0.10
N ALA A 193 2.04 23.41 0.99
CA ALA A 193 3.24 24.26 0.94
C ALA A 193 4.28 23.71 -0.04
N TYR A 194 4.47 22.38 -0.06
CA TYR A 194 5.37 21.71 -0.98
C TYR A 194 4.86 21.77 -2.43
N GLU A 195 3.58 21.50 -2.66
CA GLU A 195 2.95 21.49 -3.97
C GLU A 195 3.04 22.85 -4.66
N LYS A 196 2.85 23.95 -3.91
CA LYS A 196 2.97 25.33 -4.41
C LYS A 196 4.38 25.72 -4.88
N THR A 197 5.42 24.97 -4.51
CA THR A 197 6.79 25.22 -4.97
C THR A 197 7.08 24.62 -6.34
N ARG A 198 6.17 23.78 -6.86
CA ARG A 198 6.39 23.05 -8.09
C ARG A 198 5.54 23.60 -9.23
N GLU A 199 6.17 23.85 -10.37
CA GLU A 199 5.44 24.05 -11.60
C GLU A 199 4.74 22.74 -12.00
N TRP A 200 3.45 22.76 -12.28
CA TRP A 200 2.61 21.62 -12.70
C TRP A 200 3.04 20.93 -14.02
N LYS A 201 4.15 21.37 -14.63
CA LYS A 201 4.75 20.73 -15.82
C LYS A 201 4.97 19.22 -15.68
N LEU A 202 5.17 18.71 -14.47
CA LEU A 202 5.38 17.28 -14.22
C LEU A 202 4.12 16.43 -14.51
N SER A 203 2.94 16.91 -14.15
CA SER A 203 1.68 16.21 -14.42
C SER A 203 1.32 16.21 -15.90
N LEU A 204 1.60 17.29 -16.61
CA LEU A 204 1.34 17.41 -18.05
C LEU A 204 2.32 16.58 -18.90
N LEU A 205 3.60 16.50 -18.51
CA LEU A 205 4.59 15.64 -19.19
C LEU A 205 4.31 14.16 -18.98
N ALA A 206 3.88 13.75 -17.79
CA ALA A 206 3.47 12.37 -17.53
C ALA A 206 2.19 12.01 -18.30
N ALA A 207 1.20 12.90 -18.33
CA ALA A 207 -0.05 12.70 -19.10
C ALA A 207 0.18 12.71 -20.62
N GLY A 208 1.10 13.55 -21.13
CA GLY A 208 1.49 13.59 -22.54
C GLY A 208 2.15 12.30 -22.99
N LYS A 209 3.16 11.82 -22.23
CA LYS A 209 3.83 10.55 -22.52
C LYS A 209 2.92 9.33 -22.37
N ALA A 210 1.97 9.34 -21.44
CA ALA A 210 0.97 8.29 -21.31
C ALA A 210 -0.01 8.25 -22.49
N LYS A 211 -0.39 9.40 -23.05
CA LYS A 211 -1.20 9.49 -24.28
C LYS A 211 -0.44 8.98 -25.50
N GLU A 212 0.84 9.32 -25.66
CA GLU A 212 1.67 8.81 -26.76
C GLU A 212 1.85 7.29 -26.68
N ALA A 213 2.09 6.75 -25.48
CA ALA A 213 2.19 5.31 -25.24
C ALA A 213 0.85 4.58 -25.50
N SER A 214 -0.28 5.18 -25.13
CA SER A 214 -1.61 4.64 -25.40
C SER A 214 -1.96 4.69 -26.88
N GLY A 215 -1.65 5.78 -27.57
CA GLY A 215 -1.84 5.92 -29.01
C GLY A 215 -0.99 4.93 -29.84
N ALA A 216 0.22 4.62 -29.38
CA ALA A 216 1.07 3.61 -30.01
C ALA A 216 0.56 2.17 -29.81
N LEU A 217 -0.18 1.90 -28.73
CA LEU A 217 -0.80 0.59 -28.46
C LEU A 217 -2.08 0.39 -29.27
N THR A 218 -2.91 1.43 -29.44
CA THR A 218 -4.13 1.36 -30.28
C THR A 218 -3.79 1.25 -31.76
N GLY A 219 -2.82 1.98 -32.26
CA GLY A 219 -2.35 1.87 -33.65
C GLY A 219 -1.69 0.52 -34.02
N LYS A 220 -1.22 -0.27 -33.01
CA LYS A 220 -0.73 -1.64 -33.23
C LYS A 220 -1.86 -2.69 -33.17
N ALA A 221 -2.93 -2.43 -32.45
CA ALA A 221 -4.09 -3.31 -32.39
C ALA A 221 -4.88 -3.27 -33.70
N GLU A 222 -5.06 -2.09 -34.29
CA GLU A 222 -5.76 -1.93 -35.59
C GLU A 222 -5.02 -2.54 -36.76
N ARG A 223 -3.68 -2.60 -36.75
CA ARG A 223 -2.89 -3.27 -37.81
C ARG A 223 -2.91 -4.80 -37.75
N ARG A 224 -3.26 -5.39 -36.59
CA ARG A 224 -3.38 -6.87 -36.45
C ARG A 224 -4.78 -7.41 -36.77
N SER A 225 -5.78 -6.55 -36.97
CA SER A 225 -7.13 -6.96 -37.39
C SER A 225 -7.35 -6.90 -38.90
N HIS A 226 -6.32 -6.56 -39.69
CA HIS A 226 -6.34 -6.49 -41.15
C HIS A 226 -5.31 -7.41 -41.83
N GLU A 227 -4.63 -8.30 -41.08
CA GLU A 227 -3.88 -9.46 -41.56
C GLU A 227 -4.60 -10.76 -41.11
#